data_ad12ce28661a90a30ff04405991fb59d
#
_entry.id   ad12ce28661a90a30ff04405991fb59d
#
_cell.length_a   1.000
_cell.length_b   1.000
_cell.length_c   1.000
_cell.angle_alpha   90.00
_cell.angle_beta   90.00
_cell.angle_gamma   90.00
#
_symmetry.space_group_name_H-M   'P 1'
#
loop_
_entity.id
_entity.type
_entity.pdbx_description
1 polymer ?
#
loop_
_entity_poly.entity_id
_entity_poly.type
_entity_poly.pdbx_seq_one_letter_code
_entity_poly.pdbx_strand_id
1 'polypeptide(L)'
;MVKKSENKVVVKKDINKSITDFLNVEYLNYSLATVGDRAIPSICDGFKPGARKIVHAMFEGSLKNGSTSKLLALVGDTMKISLYAHGDASLVGTTCTLAKAFYNFYNPLEIEGQGGYLRSPEAGAPRYLYIRKSKYADLVYKADYDLLKYVFEEGDYVEPEHYLPIVPTVLSNTTMGIANGYSFHSNAWNPVDV
;
A
#
# COMPACT_ATOMS: atom_id res chain seq x y z
N MET A 1 35.83 -5.75 -43.74
CA MET A 1 36.54 -5.17 -42.58
C MET A 1 35.57 -5.12 -41.43
N VAL A 2 35.66 -6.09 -40.53
CA VAL A 2 34.79 -6.14 -39.31
C VAL A 2 35.54 -5.42 -38.18
N LYS A 3 34.97 -4.34 -37.67
CA LYS A 3 35.52 -3.65 -36.50
C LYS A 3 35.27 -4.50 -35.25
N LYS A 4 36.34 -5.01 -34.65
CA LYS A 4 36.33 -5.60 -33.29
C LYS A 4 35.95 -4.47 -32.30
N SER A 5 34.82 -4.61 -31.63
CA SER A 5 34.48 -3.80 -30.44
C SER A 5 35.36 -4.28 -29.29
N GLU A 6 36.26 -3.43 -28.83
CA GLU A 6 37.02 -3.66 -27.60
C GLU A 6 36.07 -3.56 -26.41
N ASN A 7 35.76 -4.70 -25.82
CA ASN A 7 35.12 -4.74 -24.50
C ASN A 7 36.09 -4.19 -23.45
N LYS A 8 35.93 -2.91 -23.11
CA LYS A 8 36.57 -2.34 -21.92
C LYS A 8 36.00 -3.06 -20.70
N VAL A 9 36.79 -3.94 -20.11
CA VAL A 9 36.53 -4.49 -18.77
C VAL A 9 36.61 -3.31 -17.80
N VAL A 10 35.45 -2.87 -17.31
CA VAL A 10 35.38 -1.90 -16.23
C VAL A 10 35.83 -2.62 -14.98
N VAL A 11 37.10 -2.46 -14.60
CA VAL A 11 37.61 -2.90 -13.32
C VAL A 11 36.86 -2.11 -12.26
N LYS A 12 35.96 -2.77 -11.53
CA LYS A 12 35.34 -2.21 -10.34
C LYS A 12 36.46 -1.90 -9.35
N LYS A 13 36.71 -0.61 -9.13
CA LYS A 13 37.64 -0.15 -8.11
C LYS A 13 37.05 -0.62 -6.77
N ASP A 14 37.74 -1.50 -6.06
CA ASP A 14 37.34 -1.87 -4.71
C ASP A 14 37.32 -0.61 -3.84
N ILE A 15 36.12 -0.18 -3.48
CA ILE A 15 35.93 0.98 -2.61
C ILE A 15 36.05 0.43 -1.19
N ASN A 16 37.23 0.54 -0.60
CA ASN A 16 37.43 0.31 0.83
C ASN A 16 36.71 1.41 1.61
N LYS A 17 35.51 1.09 2.10
CA LYS A 17 34.72 1.98 2.94
C LYS A 17 34.74 1.49 4.38
N SER A 18 34.88 2.39 5.33
CA SER A 18 34.82 1.99 6.74
C SER A 18 33.38 1.57 7.08
N ILE A 19 33.21 0.65 8.00
CA ILE A 19 31.88 0.20 8.48
C ILE A 19 31.13 1.39 9.11
N THR A 20 31.84 2.30 9.75
CA THR A 20 31.26 3.51 10.35
C THR A 20 30.68 4.43 9.26
N ASP A 21 31.40 4.66 8.16
CA ASP A 21 30.90 5.47 7.06
C ASP A 21 29.70 4.82 6.37
N PHE A 22 29.72 3.49 6.20
CA PHE A 22 28.58 2.75 5.66
C PHE A 22 27.34 2.90 6.55
N LEU A 23 27.49 2.74 7.87
CA LEU A 23 26.38 2.85 8.81
C LEU A 23 25.81 4.28 8.88
N ASN A 24 26.68 5.27 8.85
CA ASN A 24 26.26 6.69 8.99
C ASN A 24 25.70 7.30 7.70
N VAL A 25 25.92 6.71 6.56
CA VAL A 25 25.44 7.25 5.27
C VAL A 25 24.45 6.29 4.62
N GLU A 26 24.90 5.15 4.12
CA GLU A 26 24.04 4.26 3.32
C GLU A 26 22.94 3.60 4.16
N TYR A 27 23.33 3.02 5.29
CA TYR A 27 22.37 2.35 6.17
C TYR A 27 21.39 3.34 6.80
N LEU A 28 21.86 4.53 7.18
CA LEU A 28 21.00 5.58 7.72
C LEU A 28 19.99 6.05 6.65
N ASN A 29 20.43 6.35 5.43
CA ASN A 29 19.54 6.75 4.34
C ASN A 29 18.50 5.67 4.02
N TYR A 30 18.92 4.41 3.95
CA TYR A 30 18.00 3.29 3.75
C TYR A 30 16.99 3.18 4.91
N SER A 31 17.43 3.34 6.14
CA SER A 31 16.56 3.25 7.32
C SER A 31 15.55 4.38 7.35
N LEU A 32 15.95 5.62 7.02
CA LEU A 32 15.06 6.77 6.94
C LEU A 32 14.00 6.59 5.84
N ALA A 33 14.39 6.14 4.66
CA ALA A 33 13.47 5.84 3.57
C ALA A 33 12.48 4.71 3.97
N THR A 34 12.98 3.64 4.63
CA THR A 34 12.13 2.54 5.08
C THR A 34 11.10 3.00 6.12
N VAL A 35 11.49 3.90 7.03
CA VAL A 35 10.57 4.46 8.03
C VAL A 35 9.55 5.38 7.36
N GLY A 36 10.00 6.37 6.57
CA GLY A 36 9.14 7.42 6.01
C GLY A 36 8.21 6.90 4.92
N ASP A 37 8.75 6.12 3.99
CA ASP A 37 8.02 5.77 2.76
C ASP A 37 7.31 4.40 2.83
N ARG A 38 7.61 3.57 3.84
CA ARG A 38 7.06 2.21 3.91
C ARG A 38 6.36 1.86 5.22
N ALA A 39 6.93 2.24 6.37
CA ALA A 39 6.46 1.75 7.66
C ALA A 39 5.37 2.63 8.27
N ILE A 40 5.52 3.94 8.20
CA ILE A 40 4.60 4.90 8.82
C ILE A 40 3.46 5.21 7.85
N PRO A 41 2.18 5.12 8.28
CA PRO A 41 1.05 5.56 7.49
C PRO A 41 1.03 7.10 7.37
N SER A 42 0.45 7.60 6.27
CA SER A 42 0.19 9.03 6.12
C SER A 42 -0.80 9.51 7.18
N ILE A 43 -0.52 10.66 7.80
CA ILE A 43 -1.43 11.29 8.76
C ILE A 43 -2.73 11.77 8.10
N CYS A 44 -2.71 12.02 6.80
CA CYS A 44 -3.88 12.52 6.06
C CYS A 44 -4.95 11.45 5.87
N ASP A 45 -4.55 10.23 5.47
CA ASP A 45 -5.49 9.16 5.09
C ASP A 45 -5.32 7.86 5.88
N GLY A 46 -4.28 7.75 6.72
CA GLY A 46 -3.97 6.54 7.47
C GLY A 46 -3.44 5.39 6.61
N PHE A 47 -3.22 5.60 5.32
CA PHE A 47 -2.72 4.57 4.42
C PHE A 47 -1.20 4.57 4.31
N LYS A 48 -0.67 3.38 4.14
CA LYS A 48 0.66 3.17 3.57
C LYS A 48 0.57 3.16 2.04
N PRO A 49 1.68 3.34 1.32
CA PRO A 49 1.67 3.38 -0.15
C PRO A 49 0.95 2.19 -0.79
N GLY A 50 1.23 0.96 -0.34
CA GLY A 50 0.56 -0.23 -0.89
C GLY A 50 -0.96 -0.25 -0.67
N ALA A 51 -1.44 0.20 0.49
CA ALA A 51 -2.87 0.31 0.78
C ALA A 51 -3.53 1.39 -0.10
N ARG A 52 -2.86 2.52 -0.30
CA ARG A 52 -3.34 3.62 -1.15
C ARG A 52 -3.46 3.20 -2.60
N LYS A 53 -2.48 2.45 -3.12
CA LYS A 53 -2.52 1.86 -4.47
C LYS A 53 -3.72 0.93 -4.67
N ILE A 54 -4.04 0.10 -3.66
CA ILE A 54 -5.22 -0.78 -3.69
C ILE A 54 -6.53 0.03 -3.69
N VAL A 55 -6.63 1.05 -2.84
CA VAL A 55 -7.82 1.91 -2.79
C VAL A 55 -7.99 2.69 -4.10
N HIS A 56 -6.90 3.14 -4.71
CA HIS A 56 -6.94 3.75 -6.03
C HIS A 56 -7.45 2.79 -7.10
N ALA A 57 -6.91 1.58 -7.16
CA ALA A 57 -7.39 0.54 -8.08
C ALA A 57 -8.84 0.12 -7.82
N MET A 58 -9.32 0.18 -6.57
CA MET A 58 -10.73 -0.03 -6.25
C MET A 58 -11.63 1.03 -6.90
N PHE A 59 -11.20 2.29 -6.94
CA PHE A 59 -11.99 3.38 -7.54
C PHE A 59 -11.89 3.44 -9.07
N GLU A 60 -10.75 3.08 -9.65
CA GLU A 60 -10.50 3.21 -11.09
C GLU A 60 -10.54 1.88 -11.85
N GLY A 61 -10.44 0.75 -11.15
CA GLY A 61 -10.40 -0.60 -11.73
C GLY A 61 -11.73 -1.34 -11.73
N SER A 62 -11.66 -2.65 -11.57
CA SER A 62 -12.78 -3.59 -11.68
C SER A 62 -13.92 -3.37 -10.67
N LEU A 63 -13.68 -2.66 -9.56
CA LEU A 63 -14.70 -2.36 -8.55
C LEU A 63 -15.34 -0.97 -8.69
N LYS A 64 -14.95 -0.19 -9.70
CA LYS A 64 -15.42 1.19 -9.91
C LYS A 64 -16.95 1.33 -9.86
N ASN A 65 -17.67 0.39 -10.42
CA ASN A 65 -19.13 0.39 -10.51
C ASN A 65 -19.83 -0.32 -9.34
N GLY A 66 -19.11 -0.62 -8.24
CA GLY A 66 -19.68 -1.31 -7.08
C GLY A 66 -19.94 -2.80 -7.29
N SER A 67 -19.38 -3.40 -8.33
CA SER A 67 -19.48 -4.84 -8.60
C SER A 67 -18.60 -5.65 -7.64
N THR A 68 -18.98 -6.93 -7.43
CA THR A 68 -18.10 -7.91 -6.77
C THR A 68 -17.12 -8.48 -7.80
N SER A 69 -15.85 -8.59 -7.43
CA SER A 69 -14.80 -9.18 -8.26
C SER A 69 -13.96 -10.17 -7.47
N LYS A 70 -13.18 -11.01 -8.16
CA LYS A 70 -12.20 -11.85 -7.48
C LYS A 70 -11.11 -10.98 -6.84
N LEU A 71 -10.65 -11.36 -5.66
CA LEU A 71 -9.56 -10.65 -4.96
C LEU A 71 -8.32 -10.51 -5.85
N LEU A 72 -7.95 -11.57 -6.57
CA LEU A 72 -6.80 -11.55 -7.48
C LEU A 72 -6.98 -10.60 -8.68
N ALA A 73 -8.22 -10.33 -9.11
CA ALA A 73 -8.47 -9.35 -10.16
C ALA A 73 -8.16 -7.93 -9.67
N LEU A 74 -8.60 -7.55 -8.46
CA LEU A 74 -8.24 -6.26 -7.85
C LEU A 74 -6.72 -6.12 -7.65
N VAL A 75 -6.05 -7.20 -7.23
CA VAL A 75 -4.57 -7.20 -7.12
C VAL A 75 -3.93 -6.95 -8.49
N GLY A 76 -4.41 -7.61 -9.54
CA GLY A 76 -3.95 -7.37 -10.92
C GLY A 76 -4.20 -5.93 -11.39
N ASP A 77 -5.38 -5.38 -11.13
CA ASP A 77 -5.70 -3.97 -11.41
C ASP A 77 -4.75 -3.04 -10.67
N THR A 78 -4.46 -3.32 -9.39
CA THR A 78 -3.52 -2.53 -8.59
C THR A 78 -2.13 -2.52 -9.21
N MET A 79 -1.62 -3.68 -9.60
CA MET A 79 -0.30 -3.79 -10.24
C MET A 79 -0.23 -3.01 -11.54
N LYS A 80 -1.30 -3.04 -12.34
CA LYS A 80 -1.38 -2.35 -13.63
C LYS A 80 -1.53 -0.84 -13.48
N ILE A 81 -2.49 -0.39 -12.66
CA ILE A 81 -2.87 1.04 -12.55
C ILE A 81 -1.82 1.85 -11.78
N SER A 82 -1.22 1.24 -10.77
CA SER A 82 -0.27 1.93 -9.89
C SER A 82 1.18 1.54 -10.13
N LEU A 83 1.52 0.92 -11.25
CA LEU A 83 2.88 0.52 -11.63
C LEU A 83 3.62 -0.22 -10.48
N TYR A 84 2.90 -1.08 -9.77
CA TYR A 84 3.42 -1.73 -8.56
C TYR A 84 4.50 -2.77 -8.89
N ALA A 85 5.74 -2.49 -8.51
CA ALA A 85 6.95 -3.25 -8.88
C ALA A 85 7.34 -4.36 -7.86
N HIS A 86 6.50 -4.66 -6.86
CA HIS A 86 6.79 -5.69 -5.85
C HIS A 86 5.88 -6.93 -6.03
N GLY A 87 6.12 -7.96 -5.23
CA GLY A 87 5.36 -9.21 -5.30
C GLY A 87 3.87 -9.06 -4.93
N ASP A 88 3.01 -9.79 -5.62
CA ASP A 88 1.56 -9.81 -5.46
C ASP A 88 1.09 -10.30 -4.07
N ALA A 89 1.85 -11.17 -3.42
CA ALA A 89 1.53 -11.70 -2.09
C ALA A 89 1.36 -10.58 -1.04
N SER A 90 2.16 -9.51 -1.12
CA SER A 90 2.04 -8.35 -0.25
C SER A 90 0.73 -7.60 -0.48
N LEU A 91 0.32 -7.41 -1.73
CA LEU A 91 -0.95 -6.79 -2.09
C LEU A 91 -2.14 -7.63 -1.62
N VAL A 92 -2.08 -8.95 -1.79
CA VAL A 92 -3.10 -9.89 -1.30
C VAL A 92 -3.31 -9.73 0.21
N GLY A 93 -2.23 -9.77 0.99
CA GLY A 93 -2.28 -9.58 2.45
C GLY A 93 -2.86 -8.23 2.84
N THR A 94 -2.43 -7.15 2.18
CA THR A 94 -2.93 -5.79 2.42
C THR A 94 -4.40 -5.66 2.04
N THR A 95 -4.84 -6.21 0.90
CA THR A 95 -6.23 -6.22 0.47
C THR A 95 -7.13 -6.92 1.49
N CYS A 96 -6.71 -8.10 1.98
CA CYS A 96 -7.42 -8.78 3.05
C CYS A 96 -7.51 -7.94 4.33
N THR A 97 -6.44 -7.25 4.71
CA THR A 97 -6.43 -6.38 5.90
C THR A 97 -7.38 -5.20 5.77
N LEU A 98 -7.41 -4.54 4.61
CA LEU A 98 -8.33 -3.44 4.33
C LEU A 98 -9.81 -3.86 4.35
N ALA A 99 -10.10 -5.13 4.11
CA ALA A 99 -11.47 -5.67 4.09
C ALA A 99 -11.93 -6.22 5.45
N LYS A 100 -11.06 -6.29 6.47
CA LYS A 100 -11.39 -6.86 7.79
C LYS A 100 -12.07 -5.83 8.69
N ALA A 101 -13.38 -5.96 8.87
CA ALA A 101 -14.19 -5.08 9.71
C ALA A 101 -13.85 -5.17 11.22
N PHE A 102 -13.14 -6.22 11.67
CA PHE A 102 -12.68 -6.33 13.05
C PHE A 102 -11.34 -5.61 13.32
N TYR A 103 -10.69 -5.08 12.28
CA TYR A 103 -9.51 -4.21 12.39
C TYR A 103 -9.80 -2.75 12.08
N ASN A 104 -10.85 -2.48 11.29
CA ASN A 104 -11.12 -1.15 10.77
C ASN A 104 -12.57 -0.74 11.07
N PHE A 105 -12.80 0.48 11.54
CA PHE A 105 -14.16 1.05 11.61
C PHE A 105 -14.66 1.44 10.22
N TYR A 106 -13.79 1.99 9.40
CA TYR A 106 -14.12 2.43 8.04
C TYR A 106 -13.31 1.62 7.02
N ASN A 107 -13.63 0.35 6.91
CA ASN A 107 -12.99 -0.52 5.93
C ASN A 107 -13.38 -0.10 4.50
N PRO A 108 -12.43 0.21 3.60
CA PRO A 108 -12.75 0.58 2.23
C PRO A 108 -13.28 -0.58 1.40
N LEU A 109 -12.96 -1.80 1.77
CA LEU A 109 -13.32 -3.04 1.07
C LEU A 109 -14.13 -3.97 1.96
N GLU A 110 -14.91 -4.82 1.35
CA GLU A 110 -15.59 -5.96 1.98
C GLU A 110 -15.18 -7.25 1.26
N ILE A 111 -14.96 -8.31 2.05
CA ILE A 111 -14.55 -9.61 1.55
C ILE A 111 -15.68 -10.61 1.65
N GLU A 112 -15.90 -11.38 0.58
CA GLU A 112 -16.84 -12.50 0.55
C GLU A 112 -16.05 -13.81 0.51
N GLY A 113 -16.42 -14.74 1.38
CA GLY A 113 -15.72 -16.00 1.61
C GLY A 113 -14.95 -15.99 2.94
N GLN A 114 -13.94 -16.85 3.06
CA GLN A 114 -13.15 -16.98 4.30
C GLN A 114 -12.10 -15.86 4.38
N GLY A 115 -12.54 -14.67 4.77
CA GLY A 115 -11.67 -13.48 4.95
C GLY A 115 -10.92 -13.43 6.29
N GLY A 116 -11.14 -14.41 7.16
CA GLY A 116 -10.67 -14.42 8.53
C GLY A 116 -11.69 -13.82 9.51
N TYR A 117 -11.48 -14.05 10.78
CA TYR A 117 -12.27 -13.50 11.89
C TYR A 117 -11.36 -13.27 13.10
N LEU A 118 -11.84 -12.59 14.14
CA LEU A 118 -11.00 -12.09 15.25
C LEU A 118 -10.11 -13.16 15.91
N ARG A 119 -10.63 -14.40 16.08
CA ARG A 119 -9.86 -15.51 16.69
C ARG A 119 -8.96 -16.25 15.72
N SER A 120 -9.20 -16.14 14.42
CA SER A 120 -8.39 -16.72 13.34
C SER A 120 -8.31 -15.70 12.20
N PRO A 121 -7.40 -14.74 12.31
CA PRO A 121 -7.36 -13.60 11.38
C PRO A 121 -6.85 -13.95 9.99
N GLU A 122 -6.34 -15.15 9.78
CA GLU A 122 -5.83 -15.60 8.49
C GLU A 122 -6.97 -15.78 7.48
N ALA A 123 -6.79 -15.22 6.30
CA ALA A 123 -7.70 -15.40 5.18
C ALA A 123 -7.42 -16.73 4.48
N GLY A 124 -8.46 -17.32 3.88
CA GLY A 124 -8.32 -18.48 3.00
C GLY A 124 -7.54 -18.17 1.73
N ALA A 125 -7.35 -19.20 0.89
CA ALA A 125 -6.60 -19.03 -0.36
C ALA A 125 -7.23 -17.95 -1.26
N PRO A 126 -6.45 -17.00 -1.78
CA PRO A 126 -6.95 -15.80 -2.49
C PRO A 126 -7.81 -16.12 -3.71
N ARG A 127 -7.59 -17.27 -4.35
CA ARG A 127 -8.36 -17.74 -5.52
C ARG A 127 -9.85 -17.97 -5.25
N TYR A 128 -10.22 -18.16 -3.99
CA TYR A 128 -11.61 -18.43 -3.55
C TYR A 128 -12.28 -17.21 -2.93
N LEU A 129 -11.56 -16.09 -2.81
CA LEU A 129 -12.06 -14.89 -2.17
C LEU A 129 -12.58 -13.90 -3.22
N TYR A 130 -13.71 -13.29 -2.88
CA TYR A 130 -14.27 -12.20 -3.65
C TYR A 130 -14.21 -10.92 -2.83
N ILE A 131 -14.13 -9.81 -3.52
CA ILE A 131 -13.99 -8.49 -2.92
C ILE A 131 -14.99 -7.54 -3.56
N ARG A 132 -15.51 -6.63 -2.78
CA ARG A 132 -16.32 -5.52 -3.26
C ARG A 132 -15.99 -4.24 -2.51
N LYS A 133 -16.35 -3.12 -3.10
CA LYS A 133 -16.26 -1.84 -2.46
C LYS A 133 -17.24 -1.78 -1.27
N SER A 134 -16.79 -1.29 -0.12
CA SER A 134 -17.67 -1.13 1.04
C SER A 134 -18.62 0.07 0.86
N LYS A 135 -19.70 0.08 1.62
CA LYS A 135 -20.63 1.21 1.69
C LYS A 135 -19.97 2.52 2.19
N TYR A 136 -18.88 2.40 2.94
CA TYR A 136 -18.15 3.55 3.48
C TYR A 136 -17.16 4.16 2.49
N ALA A 137 -16.71 3.38 1.49
CA ALA A 137 -15.62 3.79 0.61
C ALA A 137 -15.92 5.11 -0.13
N ASP A 138 -17.08 5.21 -0.78
CA ASP A 138 -17.47 6.43 -1.49
C ASP A 138 -17.72 7.58 -0.52
N LEU A 139 -18.39 7.32 0.60
CA LEU A 139 -18.72 8.35 1.59
C LEU A 139 -17.47 8.96 2.22
N VAL A 140 -16.50 8.12 2.58
CA VAL A 140 -15.31 8.54 3.33
C VAL A 140 -14.24 9.14 2.44
N TYR A 141 -14.02 8.57 1.24
CA TYR A 141 -12.84 8.91 0.42
C TYR A 141 -13.14 9.66 -0.88
N LYS A 142 -14.43 9.84 -1.27
CA LYS A 142 -14.80 10.53 -2.52
C LYS A 142 -15.28 11.95 -2.36
N ALA A 143 -15.49 12.44 -1.15
CA ALA A 143 -16.04 13.79 -0.94
C ALA A 143 -15.24 14.88 -1.68
N ASP A 144 -13.92 14.83 -1.59
CA ASP A 144 -13.01 15.79 -2.18
C ASP A 144 -12.10 15.16 -3.25
N TYR A 145 -12.64 14.19 -4.00
CA TYR A 145 -11.86 13.42 -4.98
C TYR A 145 -11.24 14.29 -6.08
N ASP A 146 -11.92 15.35 -6.49
CA ASP A 146 -11.46 16.28 -7.52
C ASP A 146 -10.30 17.19 -7.06
N LEU A 147 -10.02 17.24 -5.76
CA LEU A 147 -8.93 18.02 -5.17
C LEU A 147 -7.64 17.22 -4.99
N LEU A 148 -7.67 15.92 -5.27
CA LEU A 148 -6.53 15.04 -5.05
C LEU A 148 -5.37 15.38 -5.99
N LYS A 149 -4.17 15.37 -5.43
CA LYS A 149 -2.92 15.43 -6.20
C LYS A 149 -2.42 14.02 -6.43
N TYR A 150 -2.03 13.75 -7.66
CA TYR A 150 -1.57 12.42 -8.07
C TYR A 150 -0.06 12.37 -8.20
N VAL A 151 0.50 11.23 -7.84
CA VAL A 151 1.91 10.92 -8.08
C VAL A 151 2.12 10.71 -9.59
N PHE A 152 3.19 11.29 -10.12
CA PHE A 152 3.59 11.10 -11.53
C PHE A 152 4.79 10.16 -11.56
N GLU A 153 4.63 8.99 -12.18
CA GLU A 153 5.64 7.93 -12.24
C GLU A 153 5.68 7.33 -13.66
N GLU A 154 6.87 7.16 -14.22
CA GLU A 154 7.11 6.58 -15.55
C GLU A 154 6.29 7.16 -16.72
N GLY A 155 5.87 8.43 -16.61
CA GLY A 155 5.11 9.12 -17.67
C GLY A 155 3.60 9.15 -17.47
N ASP A 156 3.08 8.50 -16.43
CA ASP A 156 1.66 8.44 -16.10
C ASP A 156 1.35 8.95 -14.70
N TYR A 157 0.13 9.42 -14.49
CA TYR A 157 -0.41 9.67 -13.16
C TYR A 157 -0.92 8.35 -12.56
N VAL A 158 -0.38 7.99 -11.42
CA VAL A 158 -0.71 6.77 -10.70
C VAL A 158 -1.66 7.06 -9.53
N GLU A 159 -1.43 6.60 -8.34
CA GLU A 159 -2.30 6.86 -7.19
C GLU A 159 -2.17 8.30 -6.66
N PRO A 160 -3.15 8.78 -5.87
CA PRO A 160 -3.01 10.06 -5.17
C PRO A 160 -1.84 10.06 -4.17
N GLU A 161 -1.21 11.22 -3.94
CA GLU A 161 -0.23 11.39 -2.86
C GLU A 161 -0.83 11.01 -1.49
N HIS A 162 -2.09 11.39 -1.26
CA HIS A 162 -2.94 10.99 -0.13
C HIS A 162 -4.41 11.25 -0.48
N TYR A 163 -5.30 10.51 0.17
CA TYR A 163 -6.73 10.81 0.15
C TYR A 163 -7.08 11.89 1.19
N LEU A 164 -8.26 12.49 1.03
CA LEU A 164 -8.84 13.47 1.95
C LEU A 164 -10.12 12.88 2.58
N PRO A 165 -9.99 11.93 3.51
CA PRO A 165 -11.17 11.32 4.11
C PRO A 165 -11.92 12.32 4.98
N ILE A 166 -13.26 12.25 4.96
CA ILE A 166 -14.13 13.15 5.76
C ILE A 166 -14.08 12.87 7.28
N VAL A 167 -13.43 11.78 7.67
CA VAL A 167 -13.21 11.37 9.07
C VAL A 167 -11.75 11.02 9.26
N PRO A 168 -11.19 11.16 10.47
CA PRO A 168 -9.77 10.88 10.72
C PRO A 168 -9.49 9.38 10.70
N THR A 169 -9.42 8.80 9.51
CA THR A 169 -9.21 7.35 9.29
C THR A 169 -7.90 6.83 9.88
N VAL A 170 -6.88 7.68 10.01
CA VAL A 170 -5.62 7.36 10.68
C VAL A 170 -5.82 6.98 12.16
N LEU A 171 -6.84 7.51 12.82
CA LEU A 171 -7.19 7.18 14.20
C LEU A 171 -8.27 6.11 14.30
N SER A 172 -9.16 6.02 13.30
CA SER A 172 -10.31 5.12 13.32
C SER A 172 -10.01 3.72 12.78
N ASN A 173 -8.88 3.53 12.10
CA ASN A 173 -8.47 2.24 11.56
C ASN A 173 -7.14 1.79 12.19
N THR A 174 -6.99 0.47 12.36
CA THR A 174 -5.75 -0.10 12.88
C THR A 174 -4.67 -0.09 11.81
N THR A 175 -3.49 0.37 12.17
CA THR A 175 -2.32 0.30 11.28
C THR A 175 -1.11 -0.21 12.06
N MET A 176 -0.36 -1.13 11.47
CA MET A 176 0.90 -1.62 12.00
C MET A 176 1.97 -1.49 10.92
N GLY A 177 3.15 -1.00 11.28
CA GLY A 177 4.31 -0.89 10.43
C GLY A 177 5.58 -1.38 11.10
N ILE A 178 6.38 -2.13 10.35
CA ILE A 178 7.68 -2.61 10.79
C ILE A 178 8.74 -1.86 9.99
N ALA A 179 9.71 -1.31 10.69
CA ALA A 179 10.86 -0.62 10.12
C ALA A 179 12.17 -1.17 10.72
N ASN A 180 13.30 -0.59 10.35
CA ASN A 180 14.62 -1.00 10.89
C ASN A 180 14.75 -0.57 12.36
N GLY A 181 14.67 -1.55 13.27
CA GLY A 181 14.80 -1.32 14.71
C GLY A 181 13.55 -0.75 15.40
N TYR A 182 12.47 -0.46 14.65
CA TYR A 182 11.22 0.09 15.17
C TYR A 182 10.01 -0.65 14.63
N SER A 183 8.94 -0.64 15.41
CA SER A 183 7.60 -0.98 14.95
C SER A 183 6.64 0.14 15.36
N PHE A 184 5.75 0.50 14.46
CA PHE A 184 4.63 1.39 14.72
C PHE A 184 3.36 0.57 14.81
N HIS A 185 2.53 0.85 15.79
CA HIS A 185 1.21 0.24 15.95
C HIS A 185 0.23 1.31 16.42
N SER A 186 -0.84 1.52 15.66
CA SER A 186 -1.97 2.37 16.04
C SER A 186 -3.20 1.48 16.23
N ASN A 187 -3.85 1.63 17.37
CA ASN A 187 -5.15 1.00 17.61
C ASN A 187 -6.26 1.84 16.98
N ALA A 188 -7.34 1.18 16.55
CA ALA A 188 -8.54 1.87 16.13
C ALA A 188 -9.27 2.47 17.35
N TRP A 189 -9.53 3.76 17.29
CA TRP A 189 -10.33 4.49 18.26
C TRP A 189 -11.78 4.58 17.78
N ASN A 190 -12.71 4.62 18.74
CA ASN A 190 -14.11 4.83 18.39
C ASN A 190 -14.28 6.19 17.68
N PRO A 191 -14.83 6.22 16.46
CA PRO A 191 -15.00 7.45 15.69
C PRO A 191 -15.85 8.54 16.38
N VAL A 192 -16.68 8.15 17.35
CA VAL A 192 -17.52 9.11 18.11
C VAL A 192 -16.69 9.84 19.17
N ASP A 193 -15.59 9.25 19.60
CA ASP A 193 -14.72 9.80 20.65
C ASP A 193 -13.54 10.60 20.05
N VAL A 194 -13.37 10.56 18.74
CA VAL A 194 -12.33 11.25 17.96
C VAL A 194 -12.89 12.52 17.34
#